data_90f7c9351f374d065567236a3c83a234
#
_entry.id   90f7c9351f374d065567236a3c83a234
#
_cell.length_a   1.000
_cell.length_b   1.000
_cell.length_c   1.000
_cell.angle_alpha   90.00
_cell.angle_beta   90.00
_cell.angle_gamma   90.00
#
_symmetry.space_group_name_H-M   'P 1'
#
loop_
_entity.id
_entity.type
_entity.pdbx_description
1 polymer ?
#
loop_
_entity_poly.entity_id
_entity_poly.type
_entity_poly.pdbx_seq_one_letter_code
_entity_poly.pdbx_strand_id
1 'polypeptide(L)'
;EQMIVGKRENMNYKLMGTTGITLLDSHLQHYIMECARKNIVMDVFVSEPIEDDMRELKIAQLQMHNIMGDMIRNAIRAIERENKMDGKVLVIIGKKEAGMEIVVYDNGQRIPEMVLEKFGERGVTTGGTGNGLADLVDLLDMYDGSLVIEEKDASSSAYTKGIHLVFDGKCRRELYTVHTLPKKIYENGFWTKIENVENG
;
A
#
# COMPACT_ATOMS: atom_id res chain seq x y z
N GLU A 1 -15.53 -0.78 -41.04
CA GLU A 1 -14.56 -0.01 -40.24
C GLU A 1 -15.21 1.16 -39.48
N GLN A 2 -16.20 0.89 -38.68
CA GLN A 2 -16.84 1.83 -37.73
C GLN A 2 -17.62 0.99 -36.72
N MET A 3 -17.03 0.63 -35.59
CA MET A 3 -17.72 0.22 -34.37
C MET A 3 -16.77 -0.33 -33.30
N ILE A 4 -15.86 0.48 -32.79
CA ILE A 4 -15.17 0.24 -31.50
C ILE A 4 -14.78 1.59 -30.85
N VAL A 5 -15.70 2.54 -30.76
CA VAL A 5 -15.44 3.83 -30.07
C VAL A 5 -16.51 4.13 -28.99
N GLY A 6 -17.35 3.18 -28.63
CA GLY A 6 -18.51 3.46 -27.80
C GLY A 6 -18.65 2.68 -26.49
N LYS A 7 -17.56 2.44 -25.72
CA LYS A 7 -17.69 1.79 -24.39
C LYS A 7 -16.64 2.19 -23.33
N ARG A 8 -16.11 3.41 -23.40
CA ARG A 8 -15.13 3.92 -22.42
C ARG A 8 -15.64 5.03 -21.50
N GLU A 9 -16.92 5.31 -21.45
CA GLU A 9 -17.44 6.52 -20.80
C GLU A 9 -18.05 6.34 -19.40
N ASN A 10 -17.82 5.27 -18.65
CA ASN A 10 -18.33 5.16 -17.27
C ASN A 10 -17.44 4.34 -16.32
N MET A 11 -16.11 4.45 -16.40
CA MET A 11 -15.29 4.04 -15.26
C MET A 11 -15.16 5.24 -14.33
N ASN A 12 -15.99 5.29 -13.29
CA ASN A 12 -15.93 6.30 -12.22
C ASN A 12 -14.67 6.07 -11.38
N TYR A 13 -13.54 6.58 -11.83
CA TYR A 13 -12.35 6.72 -11.00
C TYR A 13 -12.63 7.80 -9.96
N LYS A 14 -12.43 7.52 -8.68
CA LYS A 14 -12.91 8.44 -7.66
C LYS A 14 -11.87 8.71 -6.58
N LEU A 15 -11.45 9.96 -6.50
CA LEU A 15 -10.88 10.53 -5.28
C LEU A 15 -12.05 11.04 -4.42
N MET A 16 -12.22 10.47 -3.25
CA MET A 16 -13.19 10.88 -2.24
C MET A 16 -12.47 11.48 -1.05
N GLY A 17 -12.72 12.75 -0.76
CA GLY A 17 -12.05 13.52 0.29
C GLY A 17 -10.79 14.25 -0.20
N THR A 18 -10.06 14.84 0.72
CA THR A 18 -8.80 15.56 0.50
C THR A 18 -7.83 15.29 1.64
N THR A 19 -6.56 15.14 1.32
CA THR A 19 -5.49 15.00 2.34
C THR A 19 -5.22 16.31 3.08
N GLY A 20 -5.73 17.44 2.58
CA GLY A 20 -5.37 18.80 3.04
C GLY A 20 -4.05 19.30 2.43
N ILE A 21 -3.35 18.48 1.66
CA ILE A 21 -2.04 18.78 1.08
C ILE A 21 -2.11 18.69 -0.44
N THR A 22 -2.07 19.85 -1.10
CA THR A 22 -2.23 19.97 -2.55
C THR A 22 -1.26 19.08 -3.34
N LEU A 23 -0.02 18.94 -2.88
CA LEU A 23 0.98 18.07 -3.51
C LEU A 23 0.52 16.61 -3.52
N LEU A 24 0.01 16.09 -2.41
CA LEU A 24 -0.45 14.71 -2.29
C LEU A 24 -1.73 14.47 -3.10
N ASP A 25 -2.69 15.40 -3.01
CA ASP A 25 -3.95 15.29 -3.76
C ASP A 25 -3.71 15.29 -5.27
N SER A 26 -2.81 16.16 -5.76
CA SER A 26 -2.42 16.19 -7.17
C SER A 26 -1.72 14.90 -7.60
N HIS A 27 -0.90 14.32 -6.74
CA HIS A 27 -0.20 13.07 -6.99
C HIS A 27 -1.16 11.88 -7.06
N LEU A 28 -2.13 11.81 -6.15
CA LEU A 28 -3.18 10.80 -6.18
C LEU A 28 -4.00 10.88 -7.46
N GLN A 29 -4.40 12.09 -7.88
CA GLN A 29 -5.09 12.32 -9.16
C GLN A 29 -4.25 11.84 -10.36
N HIS A 30 -2.95 12.10 -10.35
CA HIS A 30 -2.05 11.62 -11.40
C HIS A 30 -2.06 10.09 -11.49
N TYR A 31 -1.97 9.37 -10.36
CA TYR A 31 -2.01 7.91 -10.35
C TYR A 31 -3.36 7.33 -10.76
N ILE A 32 -4.46 7.97 -10.38
CA ILE A 32 -5.79 7.59 -10.87
C ILE A 32 -5.82 7.62 -12.40
N MET A 33 -5.30 8.69 -13.01
CA MET A 33 -5.24 8.81 -14.47
C MET A 33 -4.26 7.81 -15.11
N GLU A 34 -3.13 7.53 -14.47
CA GLU A 34 -2.18 6.52 -14.93
C GLU A 34 -2.80 5.12 -14.92
N CYS A 35 -3.45 4.73 -13.81
CA CYS A 35 -4.18 3.49 -13.68
C CYS A 35 -5.25 3.35 -14.77
N ALA A 36 -6.02 4.41 -15.02
CA ALA A 36 -7.04 4.44 -16.07
C ALA A 36 -6.47 4.10 -17.45
N ARG A 37 -5.31 4.66 -17.81
CA ARG A 37 -4.63 4.36 -19.08
C ARG A 37 -4.20 2.89 -19.19
N LYS A 38 -3.96 2.24 -18.07
CA LYS A 38 -3.56 0.83 -17.97
C LYS A 38 -4.75 -0.12 -17.77
N ASN A 39 -6.00 0.37 -17.85
CA ASN A 39 -7.22 -0.37 -17.52
C ASN A 39 -7.26 -0.92 -16.09
N ILE A 40 -6.62 -0.25 -15.16
CA ILE A 40 -6.65 -0.54 -13.72
C ILE A 40 -7.65 0.44 -13.08
N VAL A 41 -8.58 -0.07 -12.29
CA VAL A 41 -9.47 0.77 -11.47
C VAL A 41 -8.72 1.17 -10.21
N MET A 42 -8.60 2.47 -9.96
CA MET A 42 -8.02 2.99 -8.74
C MET A 42 -9.01 3.90 -8.02
N ASP A 43 -9.40 3.49 -6.83
CA ASP A 43 -10.20 4.29 -5.91
C ASP A 43 -9.33 4.83 -4.78
N VAL A 44 -9.58 6.07 -4.39
CA VAL A 44 -8.90 6.72 -3.26
C VAL A 44 -9.95 7.25 -2.30
N PHE A 45 -9.86 6.84 -1.06
CA PHE A 45 -10.72 7.30 0.02
C PHE A 45 -9.90 7.99 1.10
N VAL A 46 -10.16 9.27 1.31
CA VAL A 46 -9.56 10.06 2.40
C VAL A 46 -10.66 10.33 3.41
N SER A 47 -10.59 9.69 4.58
CA SER A 47 -11.59 9.84 5.64
C SER A 47 -11.48 11.18 6.35
N GLU A 48 -10.25 11.65 6.55
CA GLU A 48 -9.92 12.92 7.20
C GLU A 48 -8.62 13.49 6.62
N PRO A 49 -8.48 14.85 6.55
CA PRO A 49 -7.21 15.47 6.18
C PRO A 49 -6.09 15.08 7.16
N ILE A 50 -4.87 14.87 6.61
CA ILE A 50 -3.69 14.43 7.37
C ILE A 50 -2.63 15.54 7.52
N GLU A 51 -2.92 16.76 7.08
CA GLU A 51 -1.96 17.88 7.10
C GLU A 51 -1.47 18.19 8.52
N ASP A 52 -2.38 18.21 9.49
CA ASP A 52 -2.04 18.50 10.89
C ASP A 52 -1.20 17.38 11.50
N ASP A 53 -1.58 16.11 11.25
CA ASP A 53 -0.82 14.96 11.73
C ASP A 53 0.60 14.94 11.16
N MET A 54 0.76 15.20 9.86
CA MET A 54 2.09 15.29 9.24
C MET A 54 2.94 16.43 9.82
N ARG A 55 2.29 17.57 10.17
CA ARG A 55 2.99 18.70 10.79
C ARG A 55 3.43 18.37 12.22
N GLU A 56 2.59 17.72 13.01
CA GLU A 56 2.91 17.28 14.37
C GLU A 56 4.04 16.25 14.38
N LEU A 57 3.98 15.29 13.48
CA LEU A 57 5.02 14.26 13.31
C LEU A 57 6.27 14.78 12.60
N LYS A 58 6.23 16.01 12.07
CA LYS A 58 7.32 16.62 11.28
C LYS A 58 7.69 15.85 10.03
N ILE A 59 6.75 15.13 9.44
CA ILE A 59 6.95 14.41 8.19
C ILE A 59 6.95 15.39 7.03
N ALA A 60 8.02 15.41 6.24
CA ALA A 60 8.10 16.27 5.07
C ALA A 60 7.11 15.81 3.98
N GLN A 61 6.40 16.74 3.36
CA GLN A 61 5.44 16.44 2.30
C GLN A 61 6.07 15.65 1.14
N LEU A 62 7.32 15.96 0.79
CA LEU A 62 8.05 15.26 -0.27
C LEU A 62 8.39 13.80 0.11
N GLN A 63 8.70 13.52 1.37
CA GLN A 63 8.90 12.15 1.84
C GLN A 63 7.62 11.34 1.71
N MET A 64 6.50 11.88 2.18
CA MET A 64 5.19 11.23 2.06
C MET A 64 4.79 11.02 0.61
N HIS A 65 4.99 12.02 -0.24
CA HIS A 65 4.76 11.94 -1.69
C HIS A 65 5.55 10.76 -2.32
N ASN A 66 6.83 10.63 -2.00
CA ASN A 66 7.67 9.57 -2.56
C ASN A 66 7.22 8.19 -2.09
N ILE A 67 6.97 8.01 -0.80
CA ILE A 67 6.55 6.72 -0.22
C ILE A 67 5.18 6.29 -0.75
N MET A 68 4.19 7.19 -0.79
CA MET A 68 2.89 6.89 -1.39
C MET A 68 3.04 6.50 -2.87
N GLY A 69 3.88 7.21 -3.60
CA GLY A 69 4.18 6.90 -4.99
C GLY A 69 4.80 5.51 -5.15
N ASP A 70 5.73 5.12 -4.27
CA ASP A 70 6.35 3.79 -4.31
C ASP A 70 5.35 2.68 -4.00
N MET A 71 4.48 2.87 -3.02
CA MET A 71 3.42 1.91 -2.69
C MET A 71 2.46 1.71 -3.88
N ILE A 72 1.97 2.80 -4.47
CA ILE A 72 1.04 2.75 -5.61
C ILE A 72 1.71 2.12 -6.83
N ARG A 73 2.96 2.50 -7.16
CA ARG A 73 3.73 1.88 -8.26
C ARG A 73 3.94 0.39 -8.05
N ASN A 74 4.19 -0.04 -6.81
CA ASN A 74 4.32 -1.46 -6.48
C ASN A 74 3.01 -2.22 -6.71
N ALA A 75 1.87 -1.64 -6.35
CA ALA A 75 0.54 -2.19 -6.62
C ALA A 75 0.28 -2.32 -8.14
N ILE A 76 0.52 -1.25 -8.91
CA ILE A 76 0.37 -1.27 -10.37
C ILE A 76 1.23 -2.35 -11.00
N ARG A 77 2.52 -2.43 -10.64
CA ARG A 77 3.45 -3.45 -11.17
C ARG A 77 3.02 -4.87 -10.82
N ALA A 78 2.47 -5.09 -9.63
CA ALA A 78 1.97 -6.40 -9.23
C ALA A 78 0.78 -6.85 -10.09
N ILE A 79 -0.10 -5.94 -10.45
CA ILE A 79 -1.24 -6.18 -11.35
C ILE A 79 -0.74 -6.46 -12.79
N GLU A 80 0.18 -5.65 -13.29
CA GLU A 80 0.75 -5.81 -14.64
C GLU A 80 1.47 -7.15 -14.81
N ARG A 81 2.18 -7.65 -13.79
CA ARG A 81 2.86 -8.95 -13.84
C ARG A 81 1.92 -10.13 -13.98
N GLU A 82 0.74 -10.06 -13.40
CA GLU A 82 -0.29 -11.07 -13.57
C GLU A 82 -1.08 -10.92 -14.89
N ASN A 83 -0.82 -9.87 -15.67
CA ASN A 83 -1.62 -9.52 -16.85
C ASN A 83 -3.13 -9.45 -16.54
N LYS A 84 -3.48 -8.96 -15.35
CA LYS A 84 -4.84 -8.98 -14.85
C LYS A 84 -5.73 -7.98 -15.59
N MET A 85 -6.82 -8.46 -16.20
CA MET A 85 -7.74 -7.64 -16.98
C MET A 85 -8.67 -6.79 -16.12
N ASP A 86 -8.87 -7.17 -14.87
CA ASP A 86 -9.70 -6.51 -13.86
C ASP A 86 -8.86 -5.92 -12.72
N GLY A 87 -7.73 -5.32 -13.05
CA GLY A 87 -6.81 -4.72 -12.08
C GLY A 87 -7.49 -3.70 -11.18
N LYS A 88 -7.26 -3.79 -9.87
CA LYS A 88 -7.85 -2.91 -8.85
C LYS A 88 -6.82 -2.45 -7.85
N VAL A 89 -6.84 -1.15 -7.54
CA VAL A 89 -6.07 -0.53 -6.46
C VAL A 89 -7.05 0.27 -5.59
N LEU A 90 -6.91 0.16 -4.28
CA LEU A 90 -7.63 1.00 -3.33
C LEU A 90 -6.63 1.66 -2.39
N VAL A 91 -6.67 2.98 -2.31
CA VAL A 91 -5.88 3.76 -1.36
C VAL A 91 -6.81 4.31 -0.29
N ILE A 92 -6.48 4.07 0.96
CA ILE A 92 -7.21 4.63 2.12
C ILE A 92 -6.23 5.49 2.90
N ILE A 93 -6.64 6.71 3.21
CA ILE A 93 -5.85 7.68 3.98
C ILE A 93 -6.75 8.26 5.07
N GLY A 94 -6.23 8.38 6.28
CA GLY A 94 -6.98 9.02 7.36
C GLY A 94 -6.41 8.73 8.73
N LYS A 95 -7.26 8.87 9.74
CA LYS A 95 -6.91 8.60 11.12
C LYS A 95 -7.40 7.21 11.54
N LYS A 96 -6.61 6.57 12.37
CA LYS A 96 -6.96 5.38 13.12
C LYS A 96 -6.74 5.66 14.60
N GLU A 97 -7.36 4.89 15.49
CA GLU A 97 -7.41 5.10 16.96
C GLU A 97 -6.15 5.70 17.62
N ALA A 98 -4.98 5.48 17.06
CA ALA A 98 -3.68 5.88 17.62
C ALA A 98 -2.81 6.73 16.71
N GLY A 99 -3.27 7.15 15.51
CA GLY A 99 -2.45 7.94 14.60
C GLY A 99 -2.94 7.97 13.16
N MET A 100 -2.10 8.51 12.27
CA MET A 100 -2.36 8.59 10.84
C MET A 100 -2.10 7.23 10.18
N GLU A 101 -2.99 6.81 9.28
CA GLU A 101 -2.86 5.56 8.52
C GLU A 101 -2.93 5.84 7.01
N ILE A 102 -2.07 5.15 6.26
CA ILE A 102 -2.12 5.08 4.79
C ILE A 102 -2.10 3.61 4.41
N VAL A 103 -3.09 3.18 3.64
CA VAL A 103 -3.21 1.81 3.17
C VAL A 103 -3.29 1.77 1.65
N VAL A 104 -2.57 0.85 1.04
CA VAL A 104 -2.70 0.54 -0.38
C VAL A 104 -3.03 -0.93 -0.54
N TYR A 105 -4.24 -1.21 -1.01
CA TYR A 105 -4.67 -2.55 -1.43
C TYR A 105 -4.53 -2.71 -2.94
N ASP A 106 -4.17 -3.90 -3.39
CA ASP A 106 -4.23 -4.27 -4.80
C ASP A 106 -4.66 -5.74 -4.97
N ASN A 107 -5.12 -6.08 -6.18
CA ASN A 107 -5.50 -7.44 -6.55
C ASN A 107 -4.47 -8.13 -7.45
N GLY A 108 -3.25 -7.61 -7.55
CA GLY A 108 -2.15 -8.20 -8.31
C GLY A 108 -1.41 -9.31 -7.57
N GLN A 109 -0.26 -9.68 -8.11
CA GLN A 109 0.59 -10.73 -7.57
C GLN A 109 0.91 -10.50 -6.08
N ARG A 110 0.85 -11.55 -5.29
CA ARG A 110 1.30 -11.55 -3.88
C ARG A 110 2.78 -11.23 -3.78
N ILE A 111 3.21 -10.78 -2.62
CA ILE A 111 4.63 -10.53 -2.38
C ILE A 111 5.34 -11.89 -2.28
N PRO A 112 6.34 -12.16 -3.13
CA PRO A 112 7.08 -13.41 -3.06
C PRO A 112 7.72 -13.63 -1.68
N GLU A 113 7.72 -14.86 -1.19
CA GLU A 113 8.24 -15.22 0.14
C GLU A 113 9.69 -14.75 0.33
N MET A 114 10.52 -14.89 -0.71
CA MET A 114 11.92 -14.40 -0.69
C MET A 114 12.03 -12.89 -0.41
N VAL A 115 11.05 -12.09 -0.87
CA VAL A 115 11.01 -10.64 -0.60
C VAL A 115 10.52 -10.39 0.82
N LEU A 116 9.57 -11.19 1.32
CA LEU A 116 9.07 -11.10 2.70
C LEU A 116 10.14 -11.52 3.72
N GLU A 117 10.97 -12.52 3.40
CA GLU A 117 12.06 -12.95 4.26
C GLU A 117 13.14 -11.88 4.44
N LYS A 118 13.36 -11.08 3.41
CA LYS A 118 14.36 -10.00 3.36
C LYS A 118 13.73 -8.62 3.30
N PHE A 119 12.53 -8.49 3.88
CA PHE A 119 11.77 -7.24 3.80
C PHE A 119 12.55 -6.09 4.44
N GLY A 120 12.68 -4.98 3.71
CA GLY A 120 13.43 -3.81 4.17
C GLY A 120 14.94 -3.85 3.87
N GLU A 121 15.50 -4.97 3.39
CA GLU A 121 16.88 -5.00 2.90
C GLU A 121 16.99 -4.27 1.55
N ARG A 122 18.05 -3.45 1.39
CA ARG A 122 18.28 -2.74 0.12
C ARG A 122 18.65 -3.71 -1.00
N GLY A 123 18.11 -3.44 -2.18
CA GLY A 123 18.35 -4.27 -3.37
C GLY A 123 17.43 -5.50 -3.48
N VAL A 124 16.59 -5.78 -2.51
CA VAL A 124 15.62 -6.87 -2.56
C VAL A 124 14.36 -6.41 -3.28
N THR A 125 14.13 -6.97 -4.47
CA THR A 125 12.98 -6.61 -5.31
C THR A 125 12.64 -7.70 -6.30
N THR A 126 11.40 -7.68 -6.77
CA THR A 126 10.94 -8.53 -7.89
C THR A 126 10.98 -7.81 -9.24
N GLY A 127 11.54 -6.59 -9.32
CA GLY A 127 11.61 -5.86 -10.61
C GLY A 127 11.53 -4.33 -10.47
N GLY A 128 12.35 -3.78 -9.63
CA GLY A 128 12.57 -2.34 -9.48
C GLY A 128 14.00 -2.08 -9.01
N THR A 129 14.30 -0.90 -8.49
CA THR A 129 15.61 -0.57 -7.90
C THR A 129 15.88 -1.30 -6.59
N GLY A 130 14.85 -1.91 -5.99
CA GLY A 130 14.94 -2.62 -4.70
C GLY A 130 15.02 -1.69 -3.47
N ASN A 131 14.89 -0.39 -3.66
CA ASN A 131 15.03 0.58 -2.58
C ASN A 131 13.68 0.98 -1.95
N GLY A 132 12.57 0.93 -2.69
CA GLY A 132 11.28 1.45 -2.22
C GLY A 132 10.76 0.85 -0.91
N LEU A 133 10.94 -0.47 -0.68
CA LEU A 133 10.58 -1.09 0.60
C LEU A 133 11.54 -0.73 1.72
N ALA A 134 12.84 -0.60 1.41
CA ALA A 134 13.84 -0.17 2.38
C ALA A 134 13.62 1.30 2.78
N ASP A 135 13.38 2.18 1.82
CA ASP A 135 13.10 3.60 2.07
C ASP A 135 11.81 3.78 2.90
N LEU A 136 10.83 2.88 2.72
CA LEU A 136 9.61 2.83 3.52
C LEU A 136 9.90 2.43 4.96
N VAL A 137 10.73 1.41 5.19
CA VAL A 137 11.15 0.98 6.53
C VAL A 137 11.95 2.09 7.21
N ASP A 138 12.92 2.69 6.50
CA ASP A 138 13.73 3.81 7.01
C ASP A 138 12.84 5.00 7.44
N LEU A 139 11.79 5.32 6.66
CA LEU A 139 10.83 6.35 7.03
C LEU A 139 10.07 5.99 8.31
N LEU A 140 9.56 4.77 8.38
CA LEU A 140 8.80 4.33 9.55
C LEU A 140 9.66 4.28 10.82
N ASP A 141 10.92 3.88 10.69
CA ASP A 141 11.86 3.90 11.83
C ASP A 141 12.16 5.33 12.29
N MET A 142 12.22 6.29 11.36
CA MET A 142 12.44 7.71 11.69
C MET A 142 11.27 8.33 12.46
N TYR A 143 10.05 7.85 12.25
CA TYR A 143 8.82 8.42 12.83
C TYR A 143 8.09 7.45 13.78
N ASP A 144 8.78 6.45 14.30
CA ASP A 144 8.22 5.41 15.16
C ASP A 144 6.94 4.77 14.60
N GLY A 145 6.88 4.69 13.25
CA GLY A 145 5.72 4.18 12.54
C GLY A 145 5.69 2.65 12.48
N SER A 146 4.50 2.11 12.31
CA SER A 146 4.23 0.69 12.16
C SER A 146 3.97 0.31 10.71
N LEU A 147 4.42 -0.89 10.31
CA LEU A 147 4.13 -1.50 9.03
C LEU A 147 3.33 -2.78 9.23
N VAL A 148 2.20 -2.87 8.55
CA VAL A 148 1.42 -4.10 8.48
C VAL A 148 1.26 -4.49 7.02
N ILE A 149 1.63 -5.72 6.68
CA ILE A 149 1.38 -6.33 5.38
C ILE A 149 0.38 -7.45 5.59
N GLU A 150 -0.73 -7.41 4.86
CA GLU A 150 -1.71 -8.48 4.89
C GLU A 150 -1.96 -9.06 3.51
N GLU A 151 -2.04 -10.38 3.43
CA GLU A 151 -2.60 -11.06 2.27
C GLU A 151 -4.07 -11.39 2.55
N LYS A 152 -4.88 -11.27 1.51
CA LYS A 152 -6.31 -11.53 1.55
C LYS A 152 -6.64 -12.83 0.81
N ASP A 153 -7.64 -13.55 1.30
CA ASP A 153 -8.18 -14.68 0.55
C ASP A 153 -9.04 -14.18 -0.61
N ALA A 154 -8.77 -14.67 -1.82
CA ALA A 154 -9.52 -14.32 -3.02
C ALA A 154 -11.01 -14.70 -2.95
N SER A 155 -11.39 -15.64 -2.08
CA SER A 155 -12.80 -16.02 -1.86
C SER A 155 -13.58 -14.97 -1.03
N SER A 156 -12.87 -14.17 -0.24
CA SER A 156 -13.48 -13.21 0.71
C SER A 156 -13.17 -11.75 0.41
N SER A 157 -12.27 -11.46 -0.54
CA SER A 157 -11.82 -10.10 -0.84
C SER A 157 -11.63 -9.86 -2.33
N ALA A 158 -11.94 -8.64 -2.76
CA ALA A 158 -11.64 -8.15 -4.10
C ALA A 158 -10.13 -7.83 -4.30
N TYR A 159 -9.35 -7.85 -3.22
CA TYR A 159 -7.92 -7.55 -3.20
C TYR A 159 -7.13 -8.77 -2.73
N THR A 160 -5.89 -8.93 -3.21
CA THR A 160 -5.00 -10.03 -2.83
C THR A 160 -4.11 -9.66 -1.65
N LYS A 161 -3.80 -8.38 -1.48
CA LYS A 161 -2.95 -7.89 -0.40
C LYS A 161 -3.20 -6.44 -0.06
N GLY A 162 -2.73 -6.02 1.12
CA GLY A 162 -2.69 -4.65 1.61
C GLY A 162 -1.37 -4.34 2.29
N ILE A 163 -0.87 -3.14 2.09
CA ILE A 163 0.29 -2.58 2.80
C ILE A 163 -0.21 -1.38 3.59
N HIS A 164 -0.05 -1.41 4.91
CA HIS A 164 -0.48 -0.38 5.83
C HIS A 164 0.72 0.31 6.44
N LEU A 165 0.76 1.62 6.35
CA LEU A 165 1.64 2.49 7.11
C LEU A 165 0.83 3.13 8.21
N VAL A 166 1.23 2.94 9.47
CA VAL A 166 0.51 3.49 10.63
C VAL A 166 1.50 4.28 11.48
N PHE A 167 1.28 5.57 11.62
CA PHE A 167 2.13 6.43 12.44
C PHE A 167 1.54 6.50 13.86
N ASP A 168 1.74 5.43 14.63
CA ASP A 168 1.12 5.17 15.93
C ASP A 168 2.12 5.16 17.10
N GLY A 169 3.39 5.44 16.84
CA GLY A 169 4.46 5.42 17.84
C GLY A 169 4.80 4.02 18.39
N LYS A 170 4.40 2.94 17.69
CA LYS A 170 4.54 1.56 18.20
C LYS A 170 5.64 0.74 17.50
N CYS A 171 6.21 1.24 16.41
CA CYS A 171 7.27 0.58 15.64
C CYS A 171 6.99 -0.89 15.27
N ARG A 172 5.73 -1.27 15.07
CA ARG A 172 5.36 -2.65 14.76
C ARG A 172 5.72 -3.01 13.33
N ARG A 173 6.11 -4.26 13.11
CA ARG A 173 6.34 -4.85 11.78
C ARG A 173 5.59 -6.18 11.75
N GLU A 174 4.44 -6.19 11.08
CA GLU A 174 3.52 -7.33 11.11
C GLU A 174 3.26 -7.84 9.69
N LEU A 175 3.25 -9.16 9.54
CA LEU A 175 2.94 -9.84 8.28
C LEU A 175 1.84 -10.88 8.52
N TYR A 176 0.72 -10.72 7.81
CA TYR A 176 -0.39 -11.65 7.83
C TYR A 176 -0.52 -12.31 6.47
N THR A 177 -0.24 -13.61 6.37
CA THR A 177 -0.33 -14.37 5.12
C THR A 177 -1.51 -15.35 5.15
N VAL A 178 -2.07 -15.66 3.98
CA VAL A 178 -3.20 -16.61 3.86
C VAL A 178 -2.71 -18.06 3.91
N HIS A 179 -1.46 -18.32 3.51
CA HIS A 179 -0.93 -19.68 3.33
C HIS A 179 0.06 -20.12 4.39
N THR A 180 0.61 -19.21 5.15
CA THR A 180 1.55 -19.54 6.21
C THR A 180 0.99 -19.11 7.54
N LEU A 181 0.35 -20.04 8.22
CA LEU A 181 0.40 -20.01 9.66
C LEU A 181 1.81 -20.51 10.03
N PRO A 182 2.56 -19.70 10.70
CA PRO A 182 2.23 -18.67 11.66
C PRO A 182 2.48 -17.26 11.12
N LYS A 183 1.81 -16.29 11.77
CA LYS A 183 2.12 -14.87 11.63
C LYS A 183 3.60 -14.64 11.91
N LYS A 184 4.23 -13.81 11.05
CA LYS A 184 5.59 -13.35 11.33
C LYS A 184 5.51 -11.92 11.86
N ILE A 185 6.18 -11.62 12.95
CA ILE A 185 6.39 -10.26 13.47
C ILE A 185 7.86 -9.91 13.26
N TYR A 186 8.12 -8.71 12.81
CA TYR A 186 9.47 -8.19 12.69
C TYR A 186 9.75 -7.30 13.90
N GLU A 187 10.65 -7.75 14.76
CA GLU A 187 11.11 -7.01 15.94
C GLU A 187 12.63 -7.04 16.01
N ASN A 188 13.25 -5.91 16.36
CA ASN A 188 14.70 -5.79 16.56
C ASN A 188 15.55 -6.29 15.38
N GLY A 189 15.09 -6.08 14.14
CA GLY A 189 15.83 -6.48 12.94
C GLY A 189 15.59 -7.92 12.48
N PHE A 190 14.69 -8.68 13.12
CA PHE A 190 14.42 -10.08 12.80
C PHE A 190 12.93 -10.37 12.65
N TRP A 191 12.59 -11.21 11.66
CA TRP A 191 11.26 -11.79 11.54
C TRP A 191 11.09 -12.94 12.54
N THR A 192 10.20 -12.76 13.49
CA THR A 192 9.86 -13.80 14.49
C THR A 192 8.57 -14.49 14.04
N LYS A 193 8.62 -15.81 14.02
CA LYS A 193 7.47 -16.67 13.75
C LYS A 193 6.60 -16.72 15.01
N ILE A 194 5.32 -16.27 14.94
CA ILE A 194 4.37 -16.51 16.04
C ILE A 194 3.72 -17.86 15.81
N GLU A 195 3.95 -18.81 16.72
CA GLU A 195 3.21 -20.07 16.73
C GLU A 195 1.75 -19.79 17.08
N ASN A 196 0.82 -20.46 16.40
CA ASN A 196 -0.60 -20.28 16.65
C ASN A 196 -0.93 -20.55 18.13
N VAL A 197 -1.51 -19.55 18.78
CA VAL A 197 -2.37 -19.83 19.92
C VAL A 197 -3.66 -20.37 19.32
N GLU A 198 -3.84 -21.68 19.36
CA GLU A 198 -5.12 -22.31 19.08
C GLU A 198 -6.16 -21.65 19.99
N ASN A 199 -7.16 -21.02 19.40
CA ASN A 199 -8.32 -20.56 20.13
C ASN A 199 -9.03 -21.81 20.64
N GLY A 200 -8.86 -22.10 21.94
CA GLY A 200 -9.67 -23.03 22.70
C GLY A 200 -11.07 -22.47 22.95
#